data_f0c83d59b20523ea9d8ffb1ee250b3c4
#
_entry.id   f0c83d59b20523ea9d8ffb1ee250b3c4
#
_cell.length_a   1.000
_cell.length_b   1.000
_cell.length_c   1.000
_cell.angle_alpha   90.00
_cell.angle_beta   90.00
_cell.angle_gamma   90.00
#
_symmetry.space_group_name_H-M   'P 1'
#
loop_
_entity.id
_entity.type
_entity.pdbx_description
1 polymer ?
#
loop_
_entity_poly.entity_id
_entity_poly.type
_entity_poly.pdbx_seq_one_letter_code
_entity_poly.pdbx_strand_id
1 'polypeptide(L)'
;MNNKASLIPAKWYAIMDFFTAAIAWTCFYFIRQTILKVPLGIRSESSVLFWLSIFLIPSGWIILYSVTGSYKSLYKKSRLSEFTNTFICSVAGCIILFFVFIRNDNESNYLYYYNAFVLLLLIHFIITFTGRAIILNKIKRQILGKAVQFNTLMVGNSDNAMKVFRDTEKRLYGGGYRYVGFITPGNSDKNGIDKLIPSLGILDNLEKVIDENNIHLVVLAMERPEQPLLENIINRLSEKDVEITIQPSIVDIISGSVKTNNILGAPLIDLRNDLMAEWQSNIKRMIDVVAALVGSVLLSPLILYVAIRVILSSKGSIIYSQERIGYKGKPFHIYKFRSMIVGAEENGPLLSSDNDPRITKWGRIMRKWRLDE
;
A
#
# COMPACT_ATOMS: atom_id res chain seq x y z
N MET A 1 -7.69 -15.18 28.33
CA MET A 1 -6.62 -14.16 28.19
C MET A 1 -6.14 -14.17 26.76
N ASN A 2 -6.68 -13.30 25.91
CA ASN A 2 -6.29 -13.20 24.48
C ASN A 2 -5.11 -12.25 24.36
N ASN A 3 -3.88 -12.74 24.50
CA ASN A 3 -2.68 -12.02 24.07
C ASN A 3 -2.66 -12.02 22.53
N LYS A 4 -3.43 -11.12 21.89
CA LYS A 4 -3.27 -10.83 20.48
C LYS A 4 -1.88 -10.21 20.32
N ALA A 5 -0.93 -10.98 19.79
CA ALA A 5 0.36 -10.43 19.41
C ALA A 5 0.13 -9.27 18.42
N SER A 6 0.74 -8.14 18.70
CA SER A 6 0.65 -6.99 17.80
C SER A 6 1.29 -7.33 16.45
N LEU A 7 0.67 -6.90 15.36
CA LEU A 7 1.25 -7.01 14.01
C LEU A 7 2.64 -6.36 14.00
N ILE A 8 3.59 -7.01 13.34
CA ILE A 8 4.91 -6.41 13.10
C ILE A 8 4.72 -5.24 12.12
N PRO A 9 4.93 -3.99 12.56
CA PRO A 9 4.75 -2.85 11.68
C PRO A 9 5.83 -2.78 10.62
N ALA A 10 5.48 -2.27 9.44
CA ALA A 10 6.40 -2.11 8.31
C ALA A 10 7.66 -1.31 8.64
N LYS A 11 7.61 -0.43 9.64
CA LYS A 11 8.76 0.33 10.12
C LYS A 11 9.93 -0.56 10.57
N TRP A 12 9.66 -1.71 11.22
CA TRP A 12 10.72 -2.62 11.63
C TRP A 12 11.39 -3.31 10.44
N TYR A 13 10.61 -3.54 9.37
CA TYR A 13 11.15 -4.06 8.13
C TYR A 13 12.09 -3.04 7.46
N ALA A 14 11.66 -1.77 7.39
CA ALA A 14 12.49 -0.70 6.86
C ALA A 14 13.76 -0.43 7.70
N ILE A 15 13.66 -0.49 9.02
CA ILE A 15 14.82 -0.38 9.93
C ILE A 15 15.82 -1.52 9.65
N MET A 16 15.33 -2.75 9.49
CA MET A 16 16.21 -3.88 9.15
C MET A 16 16.88 -3.69 7.80
N ASP A 17 16.14 -3.22 6.79
CA ASP A 17 16.71 -2.92 5.47
C ASP A 17 17.78 -1.82 5.54
N PHE A 18 17.59 -0.80 6.38
CA PHE A 18 18.60 0.23 6.62
C PHE A 18 19.90 -0.36 7.15
N PHE A 19 19.82 -1.16 8.22
CA PHE A 19 21.01 -1.76 8.81
C PHE A 19 21.66 -2.78 7.89
N THR A 20 20.91 -3.63 7.21
CA THR A 20 21.46 -4.59 6.27
C THR A 20 22.14 -3.91 5.08
N ALA A 21 21.57 -2.82 4.57
CA ALA A 21 22.19 -2.04 3.50
C ALA A 21 23.45 -1.31 3.99
N ALA A 22 23.46 -0.77 5.20
CA ALA A 22 24.64 -0.15 5.80
C ALA A 22 25.79 -1.18 5.99
N ILE A 23 25.45 -2.36 6.50
CA ILE A 23 26.42 -3.46 6.65
C ILE A 23 26.93 -3.90 5.27
N ALA A 24 26.04 -4.08 4.30
CA ALA A 24 26.41 -4.49 2.95
C ALA A 24 27.35 -3.47 2.28
N TRP A 25 27.07 -2.18 2.42
CA TRP A 25 27.93 -1.12 1.90
C TRP A 25 29.30 -1.09 2.57
N THR A 26 29.33 -1.20 3.89
CA THR A 26 30.58 -1.24 4.67
C THR A 26 31.41 -2.47 4.30
N CYS A 27 30.81 -3.65 4.21
CA CYS A 27 31.49 -4.88 3.77
C CYS A 27 32.06 -4.74 2.34
N PHE A 28 31.26 -4.18 1.42
CA PHE A 28 31.72 -3.93 0.05
C PHE A 28 32.92 -2.98 0.04
N TYR A 29 32.90 -1.90 0.83
CA TYR A 29 34.00 -0.94 0.93
C TYR A 29 35.30 -1.62 1.34
N PHE A 30 35.31 -2.39 2.44
CA PHE A 30 36.50 -3.05 2.93
C PHE A 30 37.00 -4.18 2.00
N ILE A 31 36.09 -5.01 1.50
CA ILE A 31 36.44 -6.11 0.58
C ILE A 31 37.03 -5.55 -0.70
N ARG A 32 36.44 -4.47 -1.25
CA ARG A 32 36.94 -3.81 -2.43
C ARG A 32 38.39 -3.26 -2.20
N GLN A 33 38.58 -2.58 -1.08
CA GLN A 33 39.91 -2.04 -0.73
C GLN A 33 40.94 -3.15 -0.58
N THR A 34 40.59 -4.27 0.03
CA THR A 34 41.52 -5.38 0.30
C THR A 34 41.82 -6.23 -0.93
N ILE A 35 40.78 -6.61 -1.68
CA ILE A 35 40.89 -7.55 -2.80
C ILE A 35 41.28 -6.84 -4.11
N LEU A 36 40.58 -5.74 -4.41
CA LEU A 36 40.78 -5.02 -5.66
C LEU A 36 41.88 -3.99 -5.57
N LYS A 37 42.42 -3.73 -4.38
CA LYS A 37 43.53 -2.78 -4.09
C LYS A 37 43.26 -1.36 -4.60
N VAL A 38 42.02 -1.01 -4.83
CA VAL A 38 41.59 0.32 -5.33
C VAL A 38 40.77 1.00 -4.25
N PRO A 39 41.26 2.11 -3.66
CA PRO A 39 40.45 2.89 -2.74
C PRO A 39 39.28 3.51 -3.50
N LEU A 40 38.07 3.50 -2.91
CA LEU A 40 37.03 4.43 -3.32
C LEU A 40 37.60 5.84 -3.24
N GLY A 41 37.23 6.74 -4.14
CA GLY A 41 37.67 8.15 -4.11
C GLY A 41 37.36 8.90 -2.80
N ILE A 42 36.80 8.21 -1.83
CA ILE A 42 36.60 8.59 -0.42
C ILE A 42 37.93 8.31 0.31
N ARG A 43 38.70 9.34 0.46
CA ARG A 43 40.14 9.35 0.88
C ARG A 43 40.39 9.02 2.32
N SER A 44 39.85 8.19 3.01
CA SER A 44 40.16 7.61 4.33
C SER A 44 38.87 7.32 5.14
N GLU A 45 38.97 6.32 5.99
CA GLU A 45 37.91 5.90 6.92
C GLU A 45 37.50 7.04 7.88
N SER A 46 38.35 8.03 8.08
CA SER A 46 38.09 9.24 8.88
C SER A 46 37.44 10.38 8.09
N SER A 47 37.16 10.19 6.78
CA SER A 47 36.53 11.23 5.98
C SER A 47 35.04 11.37 6.27
N VAL A 48 34.56 12.61 6.35
CA VAL A 48 33.12 12.91 6.48
C VAL A 48 32.29 12.24 5.39
N LEU A 49 32.86 12.07 4.18
CA LEU A 49 32.22 11.44 3.05
C LEU A 49 31.99 9.95 3.26
N PHE A 50 32.89 9.23 3.94
CA PHE A 50 32.67 7.82 4.28
C PHE A 50 31.47 7.66 5.21
N TRP A 51 31.44 8.41 6.31
CA TRP A 51 30.30 8.36 7.25
C TRP A 51 29.00 8.80 6.62
N LEU A 52 29.06 9.82 5.77
CA LEU A 52 27.89 10.28 5.02
C LEU A 52 27.36 9.18 4.07
N SER A 53 28.24 8.41 3.41
CA SER A 53 27.84 7.33 2.52
C SER A 53 27.15 6.18 3.28
N ILE A 54 27.59 5.85 4.50
CA ILE A 54 26.96 4.83 5.35
C ILE A 54 25.52 5.22 5.71
N PHE A 55 25.18 6.51 5.69
CA PHE A 55 23.82 6.98 5.94
C PHE A 55 23.01 7.18 4.65
N LEU A 56 23.57 7.84 3.66
CA LEU A 56 22.87 8.18 2.41
C LEU A 56 22.52 6.97 1.55
N ILE A 57 23.44 6.01 1.42
CA ILE A 57 23.23 4.83 0.58
C ILE A 57 22.12 3.94 1.13
N PRO A 58 22.06 3.58 2.42
CA PRO A 58 20.91 2.88 2.99
C PRO A 58 19.60 3.66 2.87
N SER A 59 19.64 4.97 3.00
CA SER A 59 18.45 5.81 2.80
C SER A 59 17.93 5.72 1.37
N GLY A 60 18.82 5.73 0.39
CA GLY A 60 18.48 5.50 -1.02
C GLY A 60 17.82 4.12 -1.25
N TRP A 61 18.32 3.07 -0.59
CA TRP A 61 17.71 1.74 -0.63
C TRP A 61 16.30 1.72 -0.03
N ILE A 62 16.07 2.41 1.10
CA ILE A 62 14.73 2.51 1.68
C ILE A 62 13.77 3.19 0.69
N ILE A 63 14.19 4.27 0.02
CA ILE A 63 13.38 4.95 -0.99
C ILE A 63 13.04 3.97 -2.13
N LEU A 64 14.02 3.25 -2.67
CA LEU A 64 13.82 2.28 -3.74
C LEU A 64 12.83 1.18 -3.32
N TYR A 65 12.98 0.61 -2.13
CA TYR A 65 12.08 -0.41 -1.60
C TYR A 65 10.68 0.14 -1.29
N SER A 66 10.57 1.40 -0.89
CA SER A 66 9.27 2.05 -0.69
C SER A 66 8.53 2.24 -2.01
N VAL A 67 9.24 2.70 -3.05
CA VAL A 67 8.68 2.87 -4.40
C VAL A 67 8.21 1.54 -4.99
N THR A 68 8.95 0.46 -4.79
CA THR A 68 8.55 -0.88 -5.27
C THR A 68 7.47 -1.56 -4.44
N GLY A 69 6.96 -0.94 -3.36
CA GLY A 69 5.93 -1.51 -2.51
C GLY A 69 6.43 -2.60 -1.56
N SER A 70 7.75 -2.70 -1.35
CA SER A 70 8.35 -3.75 -0.53
C SER A 70 7.88 -3.73 0.94
N TYR A 71 7.29 -2.64 1.43
CA TYR A 71 6.82 -2.50 2.81
C TYR A 71 5.33 -2.73 2.98
N LYS A 72 4.60 -3.00 1.89
CA LYS A 72 3.17 -3.32 1.94
C LYS A 72 2.93 -4.80 2.17
N SER A 73 1.78 -5.11 2.76
CA SER A 73 1.23 -6.48 2.85
C SER A 73 2.20 -7.55 3.37
N LEU A 74 3.00 -7.25 4.41
CA LEU A 74 4.05 -8.15 4.91
C LEU A 74 3.56 -9.56 5.26
N TYR A 75 2.34 -9.68 5.79
CA TYR A 75 1.74 -10.96 6.20
C TYR A 75 1.27 -11.83 5.03
N LYS A 76 1.15 -11.25 3.82
CA LYS A 76 0.73 -11.95 2.59
C LYS A 76 1.88 -12.37 1.70
N LYS A 77 3.10 -11.89 1.98
CA LYS A 77 4.27 -12.17 1.16
C LYS A 77 4.69 -13.63 1.18
N SER A 78 4.95 -14.18 0.00
CA SER A 78 5.61 -15.48 -0.15
C SER A 78 7.14 -15.31 -0.11
N ARG A 79 7.86 -16.38 0.27
CA ARG A 79 9.33 -16.36 0.23
C ARG A 79 9.88 -16.12 -1.18
N LEU A 80 9.22 -16.72 -2.18
CA LEU A 80 9.62 -16.58 -3.58
C LEU A 80 9.40 -15.15 -4.09
N SER A 81 8.24 -14.57 -3.79
CA SER A 81 7.95 -13.18 -4.15
C SER A 81 8.96 -12.21 -3.53
N GLU A 82 9.34 -12.42 -2.26
CA GLU A 82 10.32 -11.57 -1.59
C GLU A 82 11.73 -11.74 -2.16
N PHE A 83 12.13 -12.99 -2.49
CA PHE A 83 13.37 -13.26 -3.18
C PHE A 83 13.45 -12.52 -4.51
N THR A 84 12.44 -12.67 -5.36
CA THR A 84 12.39 -12.04 -6.69
C THR A 84 12.39 -10.51 -6.57
N ASN A 85 11.58 -9.95 -5.67
CA ASN A 85 11.51 -8.49 -5.49
C ASN A 85 12.83 -7.93 -4.94
N THR A 86 13.43 -8.60 -3.96
CA THR A 86 14.75 -8.19 -3.43
C THR A 86 15.83 -8.27 -4.49
N PHE A 87 15.83 -9.33 -5.32
CA PHE A 87 16.81 -9.48 -6.40
C PHE A 87 16.66 -8.37 -7.45
N ILE A 88 15.46 -8.11 -7.94
CA ILE A 88 15.20 -7.05 -8.94
C ILE A 88 15.61 -5.68 -8.38
N CYS A 89 15.22 -5.37 -7.14
CA CYS A 89 15.62 -4.12 -6.51
C CYS A 89 17.12 -4.01 -6.32
N SER A 90 17.79 -5.12 -5.92
CA SER A 90 19.24 -5.15 -5.77
C SER A 90 19.96 -4.86 -7.09
N VAL A 91 19.52 -5.47 -8.19
CA VAL A 91 20.07 -5.20 -9.54
C VAL A 91 19.88 -3.73 -9.89
N ALA A 92 18.65 -3.20 -9.74
CA ALA A 92 18.35 -1.79 -10.09
C ALA A 92 19.18 -0.80 -9.27
N GLY A 93 19.24 -0.98 -7.95
CA GLY A 93 20.02 -0.11 -7.07
C GLY A 93 21.53 -0.23 -7.29
N CYS A 94 22.05 -1.43 -7.54
CA CYS A 94 23.46 -1.61 -7.86
C CYS A 94 23.84 -0.96 -9.21
N ILE A 95 22.94 -0.96 -10.20
CA ILE A 95 23.15 -0.20 -11.46
C ILE A 95 23.29 1.29 -11.17
N ILE A 96 22.41 1.86 -10.35
CA ILE A 96 22.46 3.28 -9.96
C ILE A 96 23.79 3.57 -9.25
N LEU A 97 24.16 2.77 -8.26
CA LEU A 97 25.41 2.94 -7.50
C LEU A 97 26.66 2.75 -8.39
N PHE A 98 26.59 1.85 -9.37
CA PHE A 98 27.66 1.66 -10.34
C PHE A 98 27.95 2.94 -11.13
N PHE A 99 26.93 3.57 -11.66
CA PHE A 99 27.10 4.80 -12.44
C PHE A 99 27.50 6.00 -11.58
N VAL A 100 27.06 6.08 -10.32
CA VAL A 100 27.34 7.20 -9.42
C VAL A 100 28.76 7.10 -8.83
N PHE A 101 29.20 5.92 -8.43
CA PHE A 101 30.42 5.74 -7.65
C PHE A 101 31.51 4.98 -8.39
N ILE A 102 31.19 3.86 -9.02
CA ILE A 102 32.20 2.91 -9.54
C ILE A 102 32.77 3.42 -10.88
N ARG A 103 31.92 4.00 -11.74
CA ARG A 103 32.37 4.53 -13.04
C ARG A 103 33.36 5.69 -12.91
N ASN A 104 33.34 6.43 -11.82
CA ASN A 104 34.25 7.56 -11.58
C ASN A 104 35.65 7.14 -11.16
N ASP A 105 35.88 5.85 -10.96
CA ASP A 105 37.22 5.33 -10.74
C ASP A 105 38.01 5.34 -12.09
N ASN A 106 39.13 6.02 -12.14
CA ASN A 106 39.99 6.10 -13.34
C ASN A 106 40.82 4.82 -13.57
N GLU A 107 40.16 3.68 -13.59
CA GLU A 107 40.81 2.38 -13.85
C GLU A 107 40.76 2.02 -15.33
N SER A 108 41.88 1.61 -15.89
CA SER A 108 41.97 1.21 -17.30
C SER A 108 41.49 -0.23 -17.56
N ASN A 109 41.28 -1.03 -16.52
CA ASN A 109 40.90 -2.42 -16.64
C ASN A 109 39.40 -2.62 -16.52
N TYR A 110 38.75 -3.01 -17.62
CA TYR A 110 37.30 -3.30 -17.64
C TYR A 110 36.89 -4.42 -16.67
N LEU A 111 37.76 -5.39 -16.41
CA LEU A 111 37.49 -6.49 -15.51
C LEU A 111 37.27 -6.02 -14.06
N TYR A 112 37.90 -4.90 -13.68
CA TYR A 112 37.70 -4.26 -12.40
C TYR A 112 36.23 -3.85 -12.19
N TYR A 113 35.66 -3.17 -13.16
CA TYR A 113 34.27 -2.70 -13.08
C TYR A 113 33.27 -3.84 -12.98
N TYR A 114 33.52 -4.92 -13.72
CA TYR A 114 32.70 -6.13 -13.68
C TYR A 114 32.72 -6.79 -12.30
N ASN A 115 33.91 -7.01 -11.77
CA ASN A 115 34.10 -7.63 -10.47
C ASN A 115 33.52 -6.77 -9.33
N ALA A 116 33.71 -5.46 -9.38
CA ALA A 116 33.14 -4.53 -8.39
C ALA A 116 31.61 -4.54 -8.40
N PHE A 117 31.00 -4.54 -9.59
CA PHE A 117 29.54 -4.61 -9.74
C PHE A 117 28.98 -5.93 -9.18
N VAL A 118 29.54 -7.07 -9.61
CA VAL A 118 29.10 -8.39 -9.16
C VAL A 118 29.28 -8.55 -7.65
N LEU A 119 30.39 -8.09 -7.11
CA LEU A 119 30.69 -8.12 -5.69
C LEU A 119 29.67 -7.30 -4.88
N LEU A 120 29.38 -6.06 -5.31
CA LEU A 120 28.38 -5.20 -4.68
C LEU A 120 27.01 -5.86 -4.70
N LEU A 121 26.59 -6.39 -5.86
CA LEU A 121 25.30 -7.05 -6.03
C LEU A 121 25.16 -8.26 -5.11
N LEU A 122 26.15 -9.14 -5.07
CA LEU A 122 26.13 -10.36 -4.26
C LEU A 122 26.09 -10.03 -2.76
N ILE A 123 26.95 -9.13 -2.30
CA ILE A 123 27.00 -8.72 -0.88
C ILE A 123 25.67 -8.10 -0.47
N HIS A 124 25.18 -7.12 -1.24
CA HIS A 124 23.94 -6.44 -0.91
C HIS A 124 22.76 -7.40 -0.92
N PHE A 125 22.61 -8.20 -1.97
CA PHE A 125 21.52 -9.15 -2.10
C PHE A 125 21.50 -10.18 -0.96
N ILE A 126 22.63 -10.83 -0.68
CA ILE A 126 22.72 -11.87 0.34
C ILE A 126 22.39 -11.30 1.73
N ILE A 127 23.00 -10.18 2.11
CA ILE A 127 22.82 -9.59 3.44
C ILE A 127 21.37 -9.10 3.60
N THR A 128 20.84 -8.38 2.61
CA THR A 128 19.48 -7.84 2.67
C THR A 128 18.43 -8.95 2.65
N PHE A 129 18.57 -9.93 1.76
CA PHE A 129 17.65 -11.07 1.71
C PHE A 129 17.65 -11.88 3.01
N THR A 130 18.82 -12.09 3.61
CA THR A 130 18.94 -12.78 4.90
C THR A 130 18.18 -12.02 6.01
N GLY A 131 18.38 -10.70 6.11
CA GLY A 131 17.65 -9.85 7.06
C GLY A 131 16.13 -9.93 6.87
N ARG A 132 15.66 -9.84 5.64
CA ARG A 132 14.25 -9.96 5.29
C ARG A 132 13.69 -11.34 5.59
N ALA A 133 14.45 -12.41 5.29
CA ALA A 133 14.05 -13.77 5.58
C ALA A 133 13.87 -14.03 7.09
N ILE A 134 14.67 -13.42 7.96
CA ILE A 134 14.53 -13.50 9.42
C ILE A 134 13.17 -12.92 9.84
N ILE A 135 12.82 -11.73 9.36
CA ILE A 135 11.54 -11.10 9.72
C ILE A 135 10.37 -11.90 9.16
N LEU A 136 10.43 -12.35 7.90
CA LEU A 136 9.39 -13.19 7.30
C LEU A 136 9.20 -14.51 8.05
N ASN A 137 10.27 -15.12 8.52
CA ASN A 137 10.17 -16.33 9.32
C ASN A 137 9.48 -16.04 10.68
N LYS A 138 9.75 -14.89 11.30
CA LYS A 138 9.05 -14.45 12.51
C LYS A 138 7.57 -14.24 12.25
N ILE A 139 7.21 -13.56 11.14
CA ILE A 139 5.81 -13.37 10.72
C ILE A 139 5.13 -14.73 10.52
N LYS A 140 5.76 -15.64 9.77
CA LYS A 140 5.20 -16.99 9.55
C LYS A 140 5.00 -17.78 10.85
N ARG A 141 5.92 -17.66 11.80
CA ARG A 141 5.74 -18.26 13.13
C ARG A 141 4.56 -17.67 13.89
N GLN A 142 4.31 -16.35 13.78
CA GLN A 142 3.12 -15.71 14.39
C GLN A 142 1.82 -16.23 13.77
N ILE A 143 1.78 -16.41 12.45
CA ILE A 143 0.62 -16.96 11.74
C ILE A 143 0.38 -18.42 12.18
N LEU A 144 1.39 -19.28 12.06
CA LEU A 144 1.29 -20.70 12.40
C LEU A 144 0.99 -20.93 13.89
N GLY A 145 1.54 -20.10 14.76
CA GLY A 145 1.28 -20.14 16.21
C GLY A 145 -0.06 -19.49 16.61
N LYS A 146 -0.91 -19.09 15.66
CA LYS A 146 -2.22 -18.45 15.87
C LYS A 146 -2.15 -17.13 16.67
N ALA A 147 -0.97 -16.55 16.81
CA ALA A 147 -0.79 -15.29 17.52
C ALA A 147 -1.38 -14.09 16.75
N VAL A 148 -1.43 -14.21 15.42
CA VAL A 148 -2.08 -13.27 14.50
C VAL A 148 -3.09 -14.05 13.67
N GLN A 149 -4.34 -13.58 13.67
CA GLN A 149 -5.44 -14.14 12.87
C GLN A 149 -6.23 -13.01 12.22
N PHE A 150 -6.60 -13.21 10.95
CA PHE A 150 -7.43 -12.31 10.17
C PHE A 150 -8.84 -12.88 10.08
N ASN A 151 -9.82 -12.14 10.58
CA ASN A 151 -11.20 -12.59 10.58
C ASN A 151 -11.75 -12.61 9.16
N THR A 152 -12.39 -13.71 8.80
CA THR A 152 -13.01 -13.95 7.49
C THR A 152 -14.51 -14.13 7.67
N LEU A 153 -15.27 -13.46 6.82
CA LEU A 153 -16.71 -13.56 6.73
C LEU A 153 -17.09 -14.31 5.46
N MET A 154 -18.01 -15.24 5.55
CA MET A 154 -18.61 -15.88 4.38
C MET A 154 -19.94 -15.24 4.05
N VAL A 155 -20.19 -14.96 2.78
CA VAL A 155 -21.50 -14.51 2.27
C VAL A 155 -22.08 -15.62 1.43
N GLY A 156 -23.13 -16.26 1.96
CA GLY A 156 -23.79 -17.43 1.38
C GLY A 156 -24.11 -18.47 2.44
N ASN A 157 -25.18 -19.22 2.23
CA ASN A 157 -25.64 -20.29 3.12
C ASN A 157 -26.05 -21.57 2.36
N SER A 158 -25.78 -21.64 1.05
CA SER A 158 -26.10 -22.76 0.18
C SER A 158 -25.13 -23.93 0.32
N ASP A 159 -25.41 -25.02 -0.36
CA ASP A 159 -24.50 -26.17 -0.48
C ASP A 159 -23.15 -25.76 -1.07
N ASN A 160 -23.16 -24.79 -1.97
CA ASN A 160 -21.93 -24.20 -2.50
C ASN A 160 -21.09 -23.52 -1.39
N ALA A 161 -21.73 -22.79 -0.49
CA ALA A 161 -21.03 -22.16 0.64
C ALA A 161 -20.37 -23.21 1.55
N MET A 162 -21.06 -24.34 1.82
CA MET A 162 -20.49 -25.45 2.57
C MET A 162 -19.28 -26.09 1.84
N LYS A 163 -19.37 -26.26 0.52
CA LYS A 163 -18.26 -26.77 -0.29
C LYS A 163 -17.07 -25.83 -0.25
N VAL A 164 -17.31 -24.52 -0.49
CA VAL A 164 -16.28 -23.47 -0.40
C VAL A 164 -15.62 -23.47 0.97
N PHE A 165 -16.41 -23.55 2.04
CA PHE A 165 -15.89 -23.61 3.40
C PHE A 165 -14.92 -24.79 3.60
N ARG A 166 -15.33 -26.00 3.24
CA ARG A 166 -14.51 -27.22 3.37
C ARG A 166 -13.21 -27.15 2.55
N ASP A 167 -13.31 -26.62 1.33
CA ASP A 167 -12.18 -26.52 0.41
C ASP A 167 -11.17 -25.43 0.84
N THR A 168 -11.65 -24.38 1.50
CA THR A 168 -10.84 -23.20 1.83
C THR A 168 -10.41 -23.13 3.29
N GLU A 169 -11.14 -23.74 4.23
CA GLU A 169 -10.89 -23.63 5.67
C GLU A 169 -9.44 -23.95 6.05
N LYS A 170 -8.96 -25.15 5.71
CA LYS A 170 -7.58 -25.56 6.06
C LYS A 170 -6.51 -24.68 5.41
N ARG A 171 -6.77 -24.23 4.17
CA ARG A 171 -5.84 -23.44 3.38
C ARG A 171 -5.79 -21.99 3.87
N LEU A 172 -6.94 -21.36 4.09
CA LEU A 172 -7.04 -20.02 4.68
C LEU A 172 -6.44 -19.98 6.09
N TYR A 173 -6.70 -21.04 6.87
CA TYR A 173 -6.15 -21.18 8.21
C TYR A 173 -4.62 -21.21 8.21
N GLY A 174 -3.99 -21.91 7.28
CA GLY A 174 -2.54 -21.90 7.07
C GLY A 174 -1.98 -20.53 6.71
N GLY A 175 -2.82 -19.64 6.17
CA GLY A 175 -2.50 -18.24 5.86
C GLY A 175 -2.83 -17.24 6.98
N GLY A 176 -3.32 -17.74 8.13
CA GLY A 176 -3.71 -16.87 9.25
C GLY A 176 -5.14 -16.34 9.18
N TYR A 177 -5.96 -16.79 8.23
CA TYR A 177 -7.36 -16.41 8.12
C TYR A 177 -8.24 -17.38 8.88
N ARG A 178 -9.26 -16.88 9.58
CA ARG A 178 -10.23 -17.67 10.32
C ARG A 178 -11.65 -17.22 10.01
N TYR A 179 -12.52 -18.15 9.62
CA TYR A 179 -13.95 -17.88 9.51
C TYR A 179 -14.54 -17.56 10.89
N VAL A 180 -15.17 -16.40 11.00
CA VAL A 180 -15.85 -15.93 12.21
C VAL A 180 -17.33 -16.29 12.16
N GLY A 181 -17.90 -16.30 10.96
CA GLY A 181 -19.28 -16.63 10.72
C GLY A 181 -19.68 -16.41 9.27
N PHE A 182 -20.98 -16.52 9.02
CA PHE A 182 -21.54 -16.27 7.70
C PHE A 182 -22.74 -15.32 7.74
N ILE A 183 -23.03 -14.71 6.60
CA ILE A 183 -24.21 -13.88 6.33
C ILE A 183 -25.03 -14.54 5.24
N THR A 184 -26.34 -14.54 5.44
CA THR A 184 -27.31 -15.07 4.48
C THR A 184 -27.73 -13.98 3.48
N PRO A 185 -27.66 -14.22 2.15
CA PRO A 185 -28.11 -13.26 1.14
C PRO A 185 -29.63 -13.04 1.10
N GLY A 186 -30.42 -13.89 1.72
CA GLY A 186 -31.86 -13.83 1.76
C GLY A 186 -32.47 -14.87 2.72
N ASN A 187 -33.80 -15.01 2.71
CA ASN A 187 -34.53 -16.00 3.54
C ASN A 187 -34.42 -17.44 2.97
N SER A 188 -33.24 -17.95 2.76
CA SER A 188 -33.07 -19.31 2.27
C SER A 188 -32.85 -20.30 3.42
N ASP A 189 -33.26 -21.56 3.18
CA ASP A 189 -33.22 -22.64 4.17
C ASP A 189 -31.80 -22.86 4.72
N LYS A 190 -31.73 -23.29 5.98
CA LYS A 190 -30.49 -23.62 6.68
C LYS A 190 -29.88 -24.90 6.12
N ASN A 191 -28.92 -24.78 5.20
CA ASN A 191 -28.29 -25.91 4.51
C ASN A 191 -27.09 -26.49 5.26
N GLY A 192 -27.10 -26.45 6.60
CA GLY A 192 -26.12 -27.11 7.43
C GLY A 192 -24.80 -26.40 7.68
N ILE A 193 -24.56 -25.22 7.07
CA ILE A 193 -23.38 -24.39 7.34
C ILE A 193 -23.44 -23.79 8.76
N ASP A 194 -24.64 -23.60 9.28
CA ASP A 194 -24.91 -23.15 10.66
C ASP A 194 -24.36 -24.11 11.73
N LYS A 195 -24.13 -25.39 11.38
CA LYS A 195 -23.45 -26.38 12.24
C LYS A 195 -21.93 -26.19 12.28
N LEU A 196 -21.34 -25.51 11.32
CA LEU A 196 -19.89 -25.33 11.17
C LEU A 196 -19.43 -23.98 11.67
N ILE A 197 -20.14 -22.93 11.29
CA ILE A 197 -19.84 -21.54 11.68
C ILE A 197 -21.13 -20.81 12.06
N PRO A 198 -21.09 -19.84 13.01
CA PRO A 198 -22.27 -19.12 13.44
C PRO A 198 -22.81 -18.18 12.36
N SER A 199 -24.15 -18.05 12.31
CA SER A 199 -24.80 -17.01 11.52
C SER A 199 -24.61 -15.65 12.23
N LEU A 200 -24.12 -14.66 11.51
CA LEU A 200 -23.93 -13.28 12.02
C LEU A 200 -25.03 -12.32 11.56
N GLY A 201 -25.96 -12.80 10.73
CA GLY A 201 -27.09 -12.00 10.29
C GLY A 201 -27.43 -12.17 8.81
N ILE A 202 -28.13 -11.17 8.29
CA ILE A 202 -28.56 -11.07 6.90
C ILE A 202 -27.74 -10.02 6.15
N LEU A 203 -27.84 -10.04 4.82
CA LEU A 203 -27.07 -9.14 3.94
C LEU A 203 -27.28 -7.65 4.24
N ASP A 204 -28.47 -7.26 4.74
CA ASP A 204 -28.78 -5.87 5.07
C ASP A 204 -27.86 -5.28 6.14
N ASN A 205 -27.35 -6.13 7.03
CA ASN A 205 -26.45 -5.75 8.13
C ASN A 205 -24.96 -5.96 7.80
N LEU A 206 -24.60 -6.12 6.53
CA LEU A 206 -23.25 -6.50 6.08
C LEU A 206 -22.16 -5.58 6.66
N GLU A 207 -22.32 -4.27 6.52
CA GLU A 207 -21.32 -3.29 6.96
C GLU A 207 -21.15 -3.30 8.49
N LYS A 208 -22.26 -3.41 9.22
CA LYS A 208 -22.26 -3.48 10.68
C LYS A 208 -21.51 -4.73 11.17
N VAL A 209 -21.78 -5.88 10.56
CA VAL A 209 -21.09 -7.14 10.90
C VAL A 209 -19.60 -7.05 10.61
N ILE A 210 -19.21 -6.40 9.51
CA ILE A 210 -17.81 -6.18 9.15
C ILE A 210 -17.10 -5.35 10.22
N ASP A 211 -17.69 -4.25 10.64
CA ASP A 211 -17.10 -3.33 11.61
C ASP A 211 -17.03 -3.95 13.02
N GLU A 212 -18.13 -4.56 13.49
CA GLU A 212 -18.19 -5.18 14.83
C GLU A 212 -17.23 -6.38 14.99
N ASN A 213 -17.05 -7.17 13.94
CA ASN A 213 -16.20 -8.36 13.99
C ASN A 213 -14.78 -8.13 13.43
N ASN A 214 -14.43 -6.91 13.05
CA ASN A 214 -13.14 -6.57 12.43
C ASN A 214 -12.81 -7.55 11.30
N ILE A 215 -13.68 -7.66 10.31
CA ILE A 215 -13.51 -8.55 9.16
C ILE A 215 -12.41 -8.01 8.24
N HIS A 216 -11.51 -8.88 7.80
CA HIS A 216 -10.42 -8.54 6.88
C HIS A 216 -10.63 -9.16 5.49
N LEU A 217 -11.33 -10.29 5.42
CA LEU A 217 -11.60 -11.00 4.17
C LEU A 217 -13.08 -11.38 4.10
N VAL A 218 -13.71 -11.11 2.96
CA VAL A 218 -15.08 -11.57 2.64
C VAL A 218 -14.98 -12.59 1.52
N VAL A 219 -15.51 -13.78 1.76
CA VAL A 219 -15.58 -14.87 0.77
C VAL A 219 -17.01 -14.96 0.26
N LEU A 220 -17.21 -14.65 -1.03
CA LEU A 220 -18.50 -14.76 -1.67
C LEU A 220 -18.70 -16.21 -2.17
N ALA A 221 -19.64 -16.90 -1.57
CA ALA A 221 -19.93 -18.32 -1.81
C ALA A 221 -21.41 -18.55 -2.16
N MET A 222 -21.95 -17.67 -3.01
CA MET A 222 -23.35 -17.73 -3.46
C MET A 222 -23.49 -18.65 -4.67
N GLU A 223 -24.61 -19.36 -4.78
CA GLU A 223 -24.99 -20.11 -5.98
C GLU A 223 -25.53 -19.13 -7.03
N ARG A 224 -24.81 -19.02 -8.16
CA ARG A 224 -25.19 -18.19 -9.32
C ARG A 224 -25.87 -16.89 -8.89
N PRO A 225 -25.11 -15.98 -8.24
CA PRO A 225 -25.69 -14.73 -7.81
C PRO A 225 -26.23 -14.01 -9.03
N GLU A 226 -27.44 -13.48 -8.93
CA GLU A 226 -27.93 -12.53 -9.91
C GLU A 226 -26.92 -11.40 -10.02
N GLN A 227 -26.54 -11.07 -11.23
CA GLN A 227 -25.49 -10.06 -11.46
C GLN A 227 -25.75 -8.75 -10.69
N PRO A 228 -26.98 -8.24 -10.60
CA PRO A 228 -27.30 -7.05 -9.82
C PRO A 228 -27.01 -7.21 -8.31
N LEU A 229 -27.24 -8.40 -7.76
CA LEU A 229 -26.96 -8.67 -6.33
C LEU A 229 -25.46 -8.67 -6.06
N LEU A 230 -24.68 -9.30 -6.94
CA LEU A 230 -23.23 -9.32 -6.83
C LEU A 230 -22.64 -7.92 -6.94
N GLU A 231 -23.09 -7.12 -7.90
CA GLU A 231 -22.67 -5.72 -8.07
C GLU A 231 -23.02 -4.87 -6.84
N ASN A 232 -24.21 -5.05 -6.28
CA ASN A 232 -24.61 -4.36 -5.04
C ASN A 232 -23.67 -4.71 -3.88
N ILE A 233 -23.41 -6.00 -3.66
CA ILE A 233 -22.48 -6.45 -2.59
C ILE A 233 -21.09 -5.88 -2.81
N ILE A 234 -20.54 -5.92 -4.03
CA ILE A 234 -19.21 -5.38 -4.35
C ILE A 234 -19.19 -3.87 -4.10
N ASN A 235 -20.22 -3.13 -4.52
CA ASN A 235 -20.31 -1.69 -4.31
C ASN A 235 -20.33 -1.34 -2.81
N ARG A 236 -21.15 -2.02 -2.01
CA ARG A 236 -21.19 -1.85 -0.56
C ARG A 236 -19.85 -2.17 0.10
N LEU A 237 -19.20 -3.26 -0.31
CA LEU A 237 -17.90 -3.66 0.20
C LEU A 237 -16.76 -2.75 -0.28
N SER A 238 -16.94 -2.01 -1.39
CA SER A 238 -15.92 -1.10 -1.90
C SER A 238 -15.64 0.07 -0.96
N GLU A 239 -16.61 0.46 -0.14
CA GLU A 239 -16.46 1.50 0.87
C GLU A 239 -15.71 1.02 2.13
N LYS A 240 -15.58 -0.30 2.31
CA LYS A 240 -14.90 -0.92 3.46
C LYS A 240 -13.47 -1.37 3.11
N ASP A 241 -12.59 -1.37 4.12
CA ASP A 241 -11.21 -1.82 3.97
C ASP A 241 -11.08 -3.35 4.16
N VAL A 242 -11.86 -4.12 3.37
CA VAL A 242 -11.87 -5.58 3.39
C VAL A 242 -11.46 -6.15 2.03
N GLU A 243 -10.84 -7.32 2.01
CA GLU A 243 -10.58 -8.06 0.79
C GLU A 243 -11.82 -8.84 0.38
N ILE A 244 -12.07 -8.92 -0.91
CA ILE A 244 -13.22 -9.63 -1.46
C ILE A 244 -12.71 -10.73 -2.35
N THR A 245 -13.09 -11.96 -2.06
CA THR A 245 -12.76 -13.11 -2.88
C THR A 245 -14.02 -13.87 -3.27
N ILE A 246 -14.00 -14.43 -4.47
CA ILE A 246 -15.07 -15.30 -4.98
C ILE A 246 -14.46 -16.62 -5.44
N GLN A 247 -15.21 -17.72 -5.31
CA GLN A 247 -14.85 -18.98 -5.95
C GLN A 247 -15.16 -18.86 -7.44
N PRO A 248 -14.16 -19.04 -8.34
CA PRO A 248 -14.41 -19.06 -9.77
C PRO A 248 -15.28 -20.24 -10.17
N SER A 249 -16.12 -20.06 -11.16
CA SER A 249 -16.76 -21.18 -11.82
C SER A 249 -15.73 -21.96 -12.67
N ILE A 250 -16.01 -23.22 -12.93
CA ILE A 250 -15.15 -24.05 -13.81
C ILE A 250 -15.05 -23.41 -15.20
N VAL A 251 -16.12 -22.79 -15.66
CA VAL A 251 -16.17 -22.09 -16.96
C VAL A 251 -15.22 -20.88 -16.99
N ASP A 252 -15.16 -20.11 -15.90
CA ASP A 252 -14.27 -18.94 -15.80
C ASP A 252 -12.79 -19.35 -15.83
N ILE A 253 -12.48 -20.51 -15.26
CA ILE A 253 -11.12 -21.07 -15.26
C ILE A 253 -10.76 -21.58 -16.67
N ILE A 254 -11.65 -22.34 -17.34
CA ILE A 254 -11.39 -22.91 -18.65
C ILE A 254 -11.34 -21.83 -19.74
N SER A 255 -12.17 -20.79 -19.65
CA SER A 255 -12.18 -19.68 -20.61
C SER A 255 -10.95 -18.78 -20.53
N GLY A 256 -10.10 -18.95 -19.47
CA GLY A 256 -8.93 -18.10 -19.25
C GLY A 256 -9.28 -16.64 -18.91
N SER A 257 -10.57 -16.34 -18.72
CA SER A 257 -11.06 -14.99 -18.41
C SER A 257 -10.61 -14.48 -17.03
N VAL A 258 -10.11 -15.39 -16.19
CA VAL A 258 -9.69 -15.05 -14.84
C VAL A 258 -8.27 -15.54 -14.56
N LYS A 259 -7.38 -14.61 -14.18
CA LYS A 259 -6.11 -14.98 -13.56
C LYS A 259 -6.39 -15.48 -12.14
N THR A 260 -6.36 -16.78 -11.94
CA THR A 260 -6.40 -17.37 -10.61
C THR A 260 -5.12 -16.99 -9.87
N ASN A 261 -5.18 -15.98 -9.04
CA ASN A 261 -4.18 -15.82 -8.00
C ASN A 261 -4.45 -16.93 -6.97
N ASN A 262 -3.61 -17.95 -6.96
CA ASN A 262 -3.65 -18.98 -5.92
C ASN A 262 -3.30 -18.33 -4.56
N ILE A 263 -4.25 -17.62 -3.97
CA ILE A 263 -4.12 -17.13 -2.60
C ILE A 263 -4.09 -18.37 -1.73
N LEU A 264 -2.90 -18.73 -1.26
CA LEU A 264 -2.66 -19.84 -0.34
C LEU A 264 -3.14 -21.22 -0.86
N GLY A 265 -3.18 -21.41 -2.19
CA GLY A 265 -3.52 -22.69 -2.82
C GLY A 265 -5.02 -22.99 -2.88
N ALA A 266 -5.91 -22.08 -2.49
CA ALA A 266 -7.34 -22.15 -2.79
C ALA A 266 -7.60 -21.50 -4.16
N PRO A 267 -8.47 -22.05 -5.01
CA PRO A 267 -8.89 -21.41 -6.25
C PRO A 267 -9.89 -20.29 -5.92
N LEU A 268 -9.39 -19.19 -5.36
CA LEU A 268 -10.14 -17.99 -5.05
C LEU A 268 -9.65 -16.87 -5.96
N ILE A 269 -10.58 -16.09 -6.47
CA ILE A 269 -10.28 -14.90 -7.26
C ILE A 269 -10.43 -13.70 -6.35
N ASP A 270 -9.40 -12.87 -6.28
CA ASP A 270 -9.50 -11.56 -5.64
C ASP A 270 -10.24 -10.60 -6.58
N LEU A 271 -11.41 -10.14 -6.17
CA LEU A 271 -12.23 -9.19 -6.92
C LEU A 271 -11.73 -7.74 -6.78
N ARG A 272 -10.87 -7.47 -5.84
CA ARG A 272 -10.17 -6.19 -5.70
C ARG A 272 -8.80 -6.24 -6.38
N ASN A 273 -8.79 -6.38 -7.69
CA ASN A 273 -7.63 -5.95 -8.43
C ASN A 273 -7.63 -4.43 -8.42
N ASP A 274 -6.78 -3.83 -7.57
CA ASP A 274 -6.43 -2.43 -7.77
C ASP A 274 -6.08 -2.25 -9.26
N LEU A 275 -6.71 -1.29 -9.93
CA LEU A 275 -6.52 -1.03 -11.37
C LEU A 275 -5.05 -0.82 -11.74
N MET A 276 -4.20 -0.56 -10.74
CA MET A 276 -2.77 -0.31 -10.88
C MET A 276 -1.99 -1.30 -10.01
N ALA A 277 -0.91 -1.84 -10.56
CA ALA A 277 0.05 -2.62 -9.77
C ALA A 277 0.64 -1.76 -8.63
N GLU A 278 1.01 -2.39 -7.52
CA GLU A 278 1.51 -1.67 -6.32
C GLU A 278 2.68 -0.72 -6.64
N TRP A 279 3.62 -1.15 -7.48
CA TRP A 279 4.75 -0.32 -7.90
C TRP A 279 4.31 0.90 -8.72
N GLN A 280 3.29 0.78 -9.58
CA GLN A 280 2.73 1.90 -10.36
C GLN A 280 2.07 2.93 -9.45
N SER A 281 1.28 2.47 -8.46
CA SER A 281 0.66 3.32 -7.45
C SER A 281 1.71 4.09 -6.63
N ASN A 282 2.83 3.44 -6.28
CA ASN A 282 3.90 4.07 -5.51
C ASN A 282 4.70 5.07 -6.35
N ILE A 283 5.03 4.73 -7.61
CA ILE A 283 5.67 5.68 -8.54
C ILE A 283 4.76 6.88 -8.77
N LYS A 284 3.47 6.64 -9.02
CA LYS A 284 2.49 7.72 -9.14
C LYS A 284 2.53 8.62 -7.89
N ARG A 285 2.49 8.04 -6.70
CA ARG A 285 2.53 8.82 -5.44
C ARG A 285 3.80 9.63 -5.30
N MET A 286 4.94 9.07 -5.69
CA MET A 286 6.22 9.79 -5.69
C MET A 286 6.18 10.98 -6.65
N ILE A 287 5.69 10.78 -7.88
CA ILE A 287 5.53 11.86 -8.86
C ILE A 287 4.57 12.92 -8.33
N ASP A 288 3.42 12.53 -7.78
CA ASP A 288 2.44 13.45 -7.20
C ASP A 288 3.06 14.34 -6.11
N VAL A 289 3.85 13.75 -5.20
CA VAL A 289 4.52 14.47 -4.10
C VAL A 289 5.59 15.42 -4.64
N VAL A 290 6.44 14.96 -5.57
CA VAL A 290 7.49 15.79 -6.19
C VAL A 290 6.86 16.95 -6.98
N ALA A 291 5.86 16.66 -7.80
CA ALA A 291 5.16 17.68 -8.58
C ALA A 291 4.46 18.71 -7.68
N ALA A 292 3.81 18.26 -6.59
CA ALA A 292 3.18 19.16 -5.63
C ALA A 292 4.21 20.04 -4.92
N LEU A 293 5.37 19.49 -4.52
CA LEU A 293 6.42 20.24 -3.84
C LEU A 293 7.04 21.29 -4.78
N VAL A 294 7.44 20.87 -5.99
CA VAL A 294 8.01 21.76 -7.01
C VAL A 294 6.99 22.83 -7.39
N GLY A 295 5.74 22.44 -7.64
CA GLY A 295 4.65 23.35 -7.95
C GLY A 295 4.42 24.38 -6.83
N SER A 296 4.41 23.95 -5.57
CA SER A 296 4.25 24.85 -4.41
C SER A 296 5.37 25.87 -4.31
N VAL A 297 6.62 25.47 -4.57
CA VAL A 297 7.77 26.39 -4.57
C VAL A 297 7.68 27.39 -5.73
N LEU A 298 7.43 26.92 -6.94
CA LEU A 298 7.33 27.78 -8.13
C LEU A 298 6.16 28.75 -8.07
N LEU A 299 5.00 28.29 -7.55
CA LEU A 299 3.80 29.10 -7.44
C LEU A 299 3.73 29.90 -6.14
N SER A 300 4.73 29.79 -5.25
CA SER A 300 4.73 30.49 -3.96
C SER A 300 4.50 32.01 -4.06
N PRO A 301 5.04 32.77 -5.06
CA PRO A 301 4.73 34.17 -5.19
C PRO A 301 3.26 34.43 -5.54
N LEU A 302 2.66 33.57 -6.39
CA LEU A 302 1.26 33.67 -6.76
C LEU A 302 0.34 33.31 -5.57
N ILE A 303 0.68 32.25 -4.83
CA ILE A 303 -0.01 31.84 -3.62
C ILE A 303 -0.03 32.98 -2.59
N LEU A 304 1.12 33.65 -2.38
CA LEU A 304 1.23 34.78 -1.48
C LEU A 304 0.37 35.94 -1.95
N TYR A 305 0.43 36.30 -3.26
CA TYR A 305 -0.40 37.34 -3.84
C TYR A 305 -1.90 37.07 -3.63
N VAL A 306 -2.36 35.83 -3.92
CA VAL A 306 -3.75 35.45 -3.74
C VAL A 306 -4.15 35.52 -2.25
N ALA A 307 -3.29 35.07 -1.33
CA ALA A 307 -3.53 35.11 0.11
C ALA A 307 -3.73 36.58 0.59
N ILE A 308 -2.88 37.51 0.17
CA ILE A 308 -2.99 38.95 0.49
C ILE A 308 -4.34 39.49 -0.04
N ARG A 309 -4.68 39.19 -1.28
CA ARG A 309 -5.95 39.63 -1.89
C ARG A 309 -7.17 39.10 -1.19
N VAL A 310 -7.13 37.85 -0.66
CA VAL A 310 -8.21 37.27 0.14
C VAL A 310 -8.40 38.01 1.46
N ILE A 311 -7.29 38.37 2.16
CA ILE A 311 -7.32 39.14 3.41
C ILE A 311 -7.97 40.50 3.18
N LEU A 312 -7.58 41.16 2.08
CA LEU A 312 -8.11 42.48 1.74
C LEU A 312 -9.56 42.47 1.24
N SER A 313 -10.05 41.31 0.77
CA SER A 313 -11.40 41.17 0.20
C SER A 313 -12.49 41.02 1.27
N SER A 314 -12.23 40.31 2.36
CA SER A 314 -13.19 40.12 3.47
C SER A 314 -12.48 39.70 4.75
N LYS A 315 -13.07 40.04 5.91
CA LYS A 315 -12.57 39.60 7.23
C LYS A 315 -12.73 38.10 7.41
N GLY A 316 -11.73 37.42 8.04
CA GLY A 316 -11.78 36.02 8.42
C GLY A 316 -10.58 35.20 7.94
N SER A 317 -10.62 33.85 8.05
CA SER A 317 -9.51 32.96 7.69
C SER A 317 -9.19 33.03 6.18
N ILE A 318 -7.93 32.89 5.81
CA ILE A 318 -7.48 32.88 4.40
C ILE A 318 -7.93 31.60 3.71
N ILE A 319 -7.84 30.48 4.46
CA ILE A 319 -8.13 29.13 3.97
C ILE A 319 -9.50 28.69 4.46
N TYR A 320 -10.27 28.12 3.58
CA TYR A 320 -11.50 27.38 3.85
C TYR A 320 -11.20 25.90 3.80
N SER A 321 -11.73 25.15 4.77
CA SER A 321 -11.58 23.70 4.87
C SER A 321 -12.95 23.05 4.76
N GLN A 322 -13.07 22.03 3.91
CA GLN A 322 -14.29 21.24 3.75
C GLN A 322 -13.97 19.75 3.85
N GLU A 323 -14.78 19.03 4.62
CA GLU A 323 -14.69 17.58 4.69
C GLU A 323 -15.32 16.95 3.44
N ARG A 324 -14.62 15.97 2.87
CA ARG A 324 -15.03 15.19 1.71
C ARG A 324 -14.81 13.71 1.96
N ILE A 325 -15.60 12.87 1.32
CA ILE A 325 -15.40 11.42 1.33
C ILE A 325 -14.33 11.08 0.30
N GLY A 326 -13.28 10.42 0.77
CA GLY A 326 -12.15 10.00 -0.04
C GLY A 326 -12.15 8.50 -0.34
N TYR A 327 -10.98 8.00 -0.70
CA TYR A 327 -10.76 6.60 -1.04
C TYR A 327 -11.16 5.67 0.11
N LYS A 328 -11.94 4.62 -0.20
CA LYS A 328 -12.50 3.64 0.75
C LYS A 328 -13.38 4.29 1.84
N GLY A 329 -14.16 5.30 1.49
CA GLY A 329 -15.08 5.95 2.41
C GLY A 329 -14.41 6.76 3.54
N LYS A 330 -13.09 6.93 3.54
CA LYS A 330 -12.39 7.67 4.60
C LYS A 330 -12.53 9.17 4.40
N PRO A 331 -13.05 9.93 5.38
CA PRO A 331 -13.16 11.37 5.26
C PRO A 331 -11.78 12.02 5.20
N PHE A 332 -11.67 13.09 4.41
CA PHE A 332 -10.49 13.93 4.35
C PHE A 332 -10.86 15.39 4.15
N HIS A 333 -9.97 16.31 4.54
CA HIS A 333 -10.19 17.74 4.39
C HIS A 333 -9.54 18.27 3.12
N ILE A 334 -10.34 18.97 2.31
CA ILE A 334 -9.85 19.77 1.18
C ILE A 334 -9.65 21.20 1.69
N TYR A 335 -8.50 21.77 1.36
CA TYR A 335 -8.16 23.17 1.67
C TYR A 335 -8.22 24.01 0.41
N LYS A 336 -8.94 25.15 0.48
CA LYS A 336 -9.09 26.09 -0.62
C LYS A 336 -8.92 27.51 -0.08
N PHE A 337 -8.55 28.45 -0.97
CA PHE A 337 -8.66 29.86 -0.61
C PHE A 337 -10.15 30.27 -0.45
N ARG A 338 -10.43 31.04 0.59
CA ARG A 338 -11.79 31.51 0.84
C ARG A 338 -12.24 32.44 -0.28
N SER A 339 -13.28 32.06 -1.00
CA SER A 339 -13.91 32.83 -2.09
C SER A 339 -15.25 33.46 -1.69
N MET A 340 -15.81 33.09 -0.52
CA MET A 340 -17.09 33.59 0.02
C MET A 340 -16.88 34.37 1.30
N ILE A 341 -17.93 35.13 1.69
CA ILE A 341 -17.98 35.83 2.99
C ILE A 341 -18.04 34.81 4.14
N VAL A 342 -17.67 35.25 5.36
CA VAL A 342 -17.79 34.40 6.55
C VAL A 342 -19.26 34.16 6.84
N GLY A 343 -19.60 32.90 7.24
CA GLY A 343 -20.99 32.51 7.52
C GLY A 343 -21.83 32.18 6.28
N ALA A 344 -21.23 32.10 5.09
CA ALA A 344 -21.95 31.82 3.84
C ALA A 344 -22.70 30.47 3.82
N GLU A 345 -22.37 29.54 4.71
CA GLU A 345 -22.96 28.21 4.83
C GLU A 345 -23.63 27.95 6.20
N GLU A 346 -23.92 28.99 6.99
CA GLU A 346 -24.60 28.81 8.29
C GLU A 346 -25.95 28.11 8.18
N ASN A 347 -26.63 28.27 7.04
CA ASN A 347 -27.93 27.61 6.75
C ASN A 347 -27.76 26.26 6.00
N GLY A 348 -26.53 25.67 6.04
CA GLY A 348 -26.20 24.46 5.34
C GLY A 348 -25.58 24.67 3.95
N PRO A 349 -24.98 23.60 3.35
CA PRO A 349 -24.34 23.67 2.06
C PRO A 349 -25.37 23.87 0.94
N LEU A 350 -25.30 25.01 0.24
CA LEU A 350 -26.09 25.32 -0.93
C LEU A 350 -25.28 25.38 -2.19
N LEU A 351 -25.85 24.92 -3.30
CA LEU A 351 -25.22 25.07 -4.61
C LEU A 351 -25.06 26.57 -4.91
N SER A 352 -23.85 26.97 -5.35
CA SER A 352 -23.58 28.33 -5.73
C SER A 352 -23.89 28.56 -7.23
N SER A 353 -24.56 29.69 -7.53
CA SER A 353 -24.77 30.17 -8.90
C SER A 353 -23.75 31.24 -9.28
N ASP A 354 -23.69 31.61 -10.57
CA ASP A 354 -22.72 32.61 -11.06
C ASP A 354 -22.88 33.98 -10.38
N ASN A 355 -24.10 34.33 -9.96
CA ASN A 355 -24.45 35.61 -9.30
C ASN A 355 -24.73 35.46 -7.80
N ASP A 356 -24.17 34.44 -7.14
CA ASP A 356 -24.38 34.22 -5.71
C ASP A 356 -23.86 35.41 -4.88
N PRO A 357 -24.68 36.08 -4.07
CA PRO A 357 -24.32 37.24 -3.27
C PRO A 357 -23.27 36.91 -2.18
N ARG A 358 -23.13 35.65 -1.82
CA ARG A 358 -22.15 35.18 -0.83
C ARG A 358 -20.72 35.21 -1.34
N ILE A 359 -20.51 35.29 -2.67
CA ILE A 359 -19.17 35.30 -3.30
C ILE A 359 -18.61 36.73 -3.27
N THR A 360 -17.41 36.89 -2.74
CA THR A 360 -16.72 38.19 -2.73
C THR A 360 -16.35 38.61 -4.16
N LYS A 361 -16.14 39.94 -4.39
CA LYS A 361 -15.69 40.46 -5.70
C LYS A 361 -14.40 39.77 -6.17
N TRP A 362 -13.43 39.58 -5.26
CA TRP A 362 -12.20 38.87 -5.56
C TRP A 362 -12.44 37.33 -5.70
N GLY A 363 -13.31 36.76 -4.90
CA GLY A 363 -13.72 35.38 -4.98
C GLY A 363 -14.28 34.99 -6.35
N ARG A 364 -15.02 35.89 -6.99
CA ARG A 364 -15.53 35.69 -8.35
C ARG A 364 -14.40 35.58 -9.39
N ILE A 365 -13.36 36.38 -9.26
CA ILE A 365 -12.16 36.33 -10.12
C ILE A 365 -11.41 35.00 -9.87
N MET A 366 -11.20 34.65 -8.59
CA MET A 366 -10.50 33.40 -8.24
C MET A 366 -11.21 32.17 -8.80
N ARG A 367 -12.53 32.06 -8.64
CA ARG A 367 -13.34 30.95 -9.17
C ARG A 367 -13.29 30.85 -10.69
N LYS A 368 -13.31 32.00 -11.41
CA LYS A 368 -13.19 32.04 -12.87
C LYS A 368 -11.85 31.46 -13.35
N TRP A 369 -10.76 31.75 -12.64
CA TRP A 369 -9.41 31.31 -13.00
C TRP A 369 -8.94 30.08 -12.20
N ARG A 370 -9.80 29.48 -11.38
CA ARG A 370 -9.46 28.35 -10.50
C ARG A 370 -8.26 28.62 -9.59
N LEU A 371 -8.08 29.85 -9.12
CA LEU A 371 -7.00 30.24 -8.21
C LEU A 371 -7.31 29.92 -6.75
N ASP A 372 -8.52 29.48 -6.45
CA ASP A 372 -8.96 29.07 -5.12
C ASP A 372 -8.64 27.62 -4.80
N GLU A 373 -8.29 26.81 -5.80
CA GLU A 373 -7.97 25.36 -5.65
C GLU A 373 -6.44 25.08 -5.76
#